data_d2b27aae0d27435122fe3a25f1dc4377
#
_entry.id   d2b27aae0d27435122fe3a25f1dc4377
#
_cell.length_a   1.000
_cell.length_b   1.000
_cell.length_c   1.000
_cell.angle_alpha   90.00
_cell.angle_beta   90.00
_cell.angle_gamma   90.00
#
_symmetry.space_group_name_H-M   'P 1'
#
loop_
_entity.id
_entity.type
_entity.pdbx_description
1 polymer ?
#
loop_
_entity_poly.entity_id
_entity_poly.type
_entity_poly.pdbx_seq_one_letter_code
_entity_poly.pdbx_strand_id
1 'polypeptide(L)'
;MIVDDVRGLPGAPLVVAEGTCLSPALVGDSSRAVWLLPTRSLQRERLESRGHANRLYLLLHEVIEREARESGVPILPVDGSHSVALTVRAVEELFAPALAAGPQAQSRTERRELLREANLAIVEQVRGYFARPWANGDPEETVRVFVCECGDRSCVADVEATVAAVAAGPALAPAHR
;
A
#
# COMPACT_ATOMS: atom_id res chain seq x y z
N MET A 1 -2.73 12.37 13.11
CA MET A 1 -1.63 11.39 13.15
C MET A 1 -1.58 10.54 11.87
N ILE A 2 -2.42 9.52 11.64
CA ILE A 2 -2.40 8.75 10.34
C ILE A 2 -2.68 9.66 9.14
N VAL A 3 -3.60 10.60 9.28
CA VAL A 3 -3.95 11.60 8.26
C VAL A 3 -2.73 12.43 7.85
N ASP A 4 -2.00 12.92 8.83
CA ASP A 4 -0.84 13.78 8.60
C ASP A 4 0.31 12.98 8.00
N ASP A 5 0.45 11.72 8.40
CA ASP A 5 1.43 10.78 7.83
C ASP A 5 1.15 10.55 6.33
N VAL A 6 -0.11 10.25 5.97
CA VAL A 6 -0.49 10.03 4.56
C VAL A 6 -0.34 11.31 3.73
N ARG A 7 -0.72 12.48 4.29
CA ARG A 7 -0.55 13.78 3.61
C ARG A 7 0.90 14.20 3.46
N GLY A 8 1.76 13.74 4.36
CA GLY A 8 3.20 14.00 4.32
C GLY A 8 3.99 13.10 3.38
N LEU A 9 3.35 12.09 2.76
CA LEU A 9 4.02 11.21 1.81
C LEU A 9 4.42 11.98 0.54
N PRO A 10 5.60 11.68 -0.03
CA PRO A 10 6.04 12.32 -1.26
C PRO A 10 5.10 11.98 -2.42
N GLY A 11 4.90 12.94 -3.34
CA GLY A 11 4.07 12.71 -4.51
C GLY A 11 4.72 11.84 -5.60
N ALA A 12 6.01 11.60 -5.47
CA ALA A 12 6.80 10.71 -6.33
C ALA A 12 7.83 9.94 -5.50
N PRO A 13 8.06 8.63 -5.75
CA PRO A 13 7.25 7.78 -6.63
C PRO A 13 5.80 7.66 -6.15
N LEU A 14 4.92 7.08 -6.96
CA LEU A 14 3.55 6.82 -6.54
C LEU A 14 3.52 5.96 -5.29
N VAL A 15 2.81 6.43 -4.27
CA VAL A 15 2.63 5.72 -3.01
C VAL A 15 1.22 5.16 -2.94
N VAL A 16 1.11 3.88 -2.62
CA VAL A 16 -0.15 3.22 -2.31
C VAL A 16 -0.31 3.16 -0.81
N ALA A 17 -1.35 3.78 -0.28
CA ALA A 17 -1.72 3.68 1.12
C ALA A 17 -2.97 2.80 1.24
N GLU A 18 -2.93 1.80 2.11
CA GLU A 18 -4.05 0.92 2.39
C GLU A 18 -4.31 0.80 3.89
N GLY A 19 -5.54 0.54 4.25
CA GLY A 19 -5.90 0.24 5.65
C GLY A 19 -7.29 0.72 6.04
N THR A 20 -7.84 0.09 7.07
CA THR A 20 -9.18 0.42 7.61
C THR A 20 -9.25 1.77 8.33
N CYS A 21 -8.10 2.36 8.65
CA CYS A 21 -8.01 3.69 9.27
C CYS A 21 -8.02 4.83 8.24
N LEU A 22 -8.00 4.50 6.95
CA LEU A 22 -8.14 5.50 5.89
C LEU A 22 -9.62 5.78 5.70
N SER A 23 -10.02 7.02 5.92
CA SER A 23 -11.40 7.46 5.70
C SER A 23 -11.52 8.30 4.43
N PRO A 24 -12.70 8.40 3.82
CA PRO A 24 -12.94 9.27 2.67
C PRO A 24 -12.55 10.72 2.89
N ALA A 25 -12.61 11.21 4.13
CA ALA A 25 -12.20 12.58 4.50
C ALA A 25 -10.70 12.85 4.27
N LEU A 26 -9.87 11.80 4.12
CA LEU A 26 -8.43 11.92 3.79
C LEU A 26 -8.19 12.16 2.31
N VAL A 27 -9.15 11.83 1.48
CA VAL A 27 -9.02 11.84 0.03
C VAL A 27 -9.48 13.20 -0.48
N GLY A 28 -8.53 14.03 -0.94
CA GLY A 28 -8.84 15.31 -1.57
C GLY A 28 -9.39 15.16 -2.99
N ASP A 29 -9.04 14.05 -3.68
CA ASP A 29 -9.45 13.72 -5.03
C ASP A 29 -9.97 12.28 -5.08
N SER A 30 -11.26 12.12 -5.33
CA SER A 30 -11.93 10.82 -5.38
C SER A 30 -11.39 9.90 -6.50
N SER A 31 -10.72 10.44 -7.52
CA SER A 31 -10.09 9.65 -8.60
C SER A 31 -8.84 8.88 -8.13
N ARG A 32 -8.35 9.18 -6.93
CA ARG A 32 -7.16 8.54 -6.34
C ARG A 32 -7.47 7.60 -5.19
N ALA A 33 -8.70 7.22 -5.01
CA ALA A 33 -9.09 6.27 -3.98
C ALA A 33 -10.17 5.31 -4.46
N VAL A 34 -10.22 4.14 -3.86
CA VAL A 34 -11.27 3.15 -4.04
C VAL A 34 -11.51 2.42 -2.72
N TRP A 35 -12.76 2.15 -2.40
CA TRP A 35 -13.12 1.31 -1.26
C TRP A 35 -13.47 -0.09 -1.74
N LEU A 36 -12.67 -1.08 -1.34
CA LEU A 36 -12.96 -2.50 -1.54
C LEU A 36 -13.87 -2.93 -0.40
N LEU A 37 -15.17 -2.99 -0.65
CA LEU A 37 -16.13 -3.34 0.39
C LEU A 37 -16.64 -4.78 0.21
N PRO A 38 -16.30 -5.70 1.13
CA PRO A 38 -16.87 -7.04 1.10
C PRO A 38 -18.37 -6.98 1.41
N THR A 39 -19.15 -7.90 0.86
CA THR A 39 -20.50 -8.11 1.33
C THR A 39 -20.51 -8.49 2.81
N ARG A 40 -21.59 -8.19 3.53
CA ARG A 40 -21.70 -8.51 4.97
C ARG A 40 -21.53 -10.01 5.26
N SER A 41 -22.03 -10.88 4.36
CA SER A 41 -21.85 -12.33 4.47
C SER A 41 -20.38 -12.73 4.34
N LEU A 42 -19.70 -12.25 3.30
CA LEU A 42 -18.27 -12.55 3.06
C LEU A 42 -17.38 -11.96 4.16
N GLN A 43 -17.68 -10.77 4.65
CA GLN A 43 -16.95 -10.18 5.77
C GLN A 43 -17.08 -11.05 7.02
N ARG A 44 -18.30 -11.46 7.37
CA ARG A 44 -18.55 -12.30 8.54
C ARG A 44 -17.78 -13.62 8.42
N GLU A 45 -17.90 -14.31 7.29
CA GLU A 45 -17.18 -15.55 7.02
C GLU A 45 -15.66 -15.39 7.21
N ARG A 46 -15.09 -14.34 6.64
CA ARG A 46 -13.65 -14.04 6.77
C ARG A 46 -13.22 -13.70 8.19
N LEU A 47 -14.05 -12.99 8.95
CA LEU A 47 -13.78 -12.68 10.35
C LEU A 47 -13.90 -13.93 11.23
N GLU A 48 -14.88 -14.78 11.00
CA GLU A 48 -15.04 -16.07 11.69
C GLU A 48 -13.86 -16.99 11.42
N SER A 49 -13.43 -17.12 10.17
CA SER A 49 -12.28 -17.96 9.80
C SER A 49 -10.96 -17.52 10.43
N ARG A 50 -10.84 -16.23 10.78
CA ARG A 50 -9.66 -15.63 11.43
C ARG A 50 -9.79 -15.55 12.95
N GLY A 51 -10.89 -15.99 13.54
CA GLY A 51 -11.16 -15.86 14.98
C GLY A 51 -11.41 -14.41 15.43
N HIS A 52 -11.76 -13.52 14.52
CA HIS A 52 -11.94 -12.09 14.78
C HIS A 52 -13.40 -11.61 14.63
N ALA A 53 -14.38 -12.51 14.58
CA ALA A 53 -15.79 -12.17 14.48
C ALA A 53 -16.30 -11.52 15.76
N ASN A 54 -16.11 -10.21 15.88
CA ASN A 54 -16.66 -9.42 16.99
C ASN A 54 -17.50 -8.25 16.48
N ARG A 55 -18.33 -7.71 17.38
CA ARG A 55 -19.26 -6.62 17.07
C ARG A 55 -18.56 -5.36 16.54
N LEU A 56 -17.36 -5.08 17.02
CA LEU A 56 -16.61 -3.89 16.60
C LEU A 56 -16.32 -3.90 15.09
N TYR A 57 -15.82 -5.01 14.56
CA TYR A 57 -15.49 -5.12 13.12
C TYR A 57 -16.75 -5.05 12.24
N LEU A 58 -17.89 -5.55 12.73
CA LEU A 58 -19.15 -5.46 12.00
C LEU A 58 -19.66 -4.01 11.96
N LEU A 59 -19.57 -3.29 13.09
CA LEU A 59 -19.95 -1.87 13.15
C LEU A 59 -19.00 -0.99 12.32
N LEU A 60 -17.70 -1.28 12.34
CA LEU A 60 -16.72 -0.56 11.54
C LEU A 60 -17.03 -0.67 10.04
N HIS A 61 -17.44 -1.84 9.58
CA HIS A 61 -17.87 -2.01 8.19
C HIS A 61 -19.06 -1.10 7.83
N GLU A 62 -20.06 -1.01 8.69
CA GLU A 62 -21.24 -0.15 8.47
C GLU A 62 -20.86 1.33 8.41
N VAL A 63 -19.93 1.76 9.26
CA VAL A 63 -19.42 3.13 9.25
C VAL A 63 -18.67 3.42 7.96
N ILE A 64 -17.71 2.55 7.57
CA ILE A 64 -16.93 2.72 6.35
C ILE A 64 -17.83 2.71 5.11
N GLU A 65 -18.79 1.78 5.02
CA GLU A 65 -19.73 1.71 3.90
C GLU A 65 -20.54 3.00 3.76
N ARG A 66 -21.06 3.54 4.87
CA ARG A 66 -21.83 4.78 4.88
C ARG A 66 -20.96 5.96 4.43
N GLU A 67 -19.78 6.13 5.04
CA GLU A 67 -18.86 7.23 4.70
C GLU A 67 -18.41 7.19 3.25
N ALA A 68 -18.11 6.00 2.73
CA ALA A 68 -17.73 5.84 1.33
C ALA A 68 -18.87 6.22 0.38
N ARG A 69 -20.10 5.84 0.68
CA ARG A 69 -21.27 6.23 -0.11
C ARG A 69 -21.56 7.74 -0.06
N GLU A 70 -21.46 8.33 1.13
CA GLU A 70 -21.71 9.77 1.33
C GLU A 70 -20.62 10.63 0.65
N SER A 71 -19.40 10.15 0.57
CA SER A 71 -18.26 10.88 -0.04
C SER A 71 -18.26 10.84 -1.56
N GLY A 72 -19.01 9.94 -2.20
CA GLY A 72 -18.97 9.73 -3.65
C GLY A 72 -17.68 9.07 -4.18
N VAL A 73 -16.84 8.54 -3.29
CA VAL A 73 -15.63 7.81 -3.68
C VAL A 73 -16.04 6.47 -4.33
N PRO A 74 -15.34 6.01 -5.38
CA PRO A 74 -15.62 4.71 -5.99
C PRO A 74 -15.61 3.56 -4.99
N ILE A 75 -16.66 2.75 -5.03
CA ILE A 75 -16.77 1.52 -4.23
C ILE A 75 -16.70 0.34 -5.18
N LEU A 76 -15.76 -0.57 -4.94
CA LEU A 76 -15.68 -1.85 -5.62
C LEU A 76 -16.21 -2.94 -4.66
N PRO A 77 -17.40 -3.49 -4.94
CA PRO A 77 -17.96 -4.53 -4.07
C PRO A 77 -17.19 -5.83 -4.23
N VAL A 78 -16.92 -6.49 -3.12
CA VAL A 78 -16.23 -7.80 -3.06
C VAL A 78 -17.22 -8.81 -2.49
N ASP A 79 -17.78 -9.64 -3.34
CA ASP A 79 -18.77 -10.67 -2.96
C ASP A 79 -18.22 -12.11 -2.95
N GLY A 80 -16.96 -12.26 -3.35
CA GLY A 80 -16.29 -13.57 -3.48
C GLY A 80 -16.46 -14.22 -4.86
N SER A 81 -17.24 -13.63 -5.78
CA SER A 81 -17.41 -14.16 -7.15
C SER A 81 -16.19 -13.89 -8.04
N HIS A 82 -15.44 -12.83 -7.75
CA HIS A 82 -14.24 -12.46 -8.48
C HIS A 82 -12.98 -13.05 -7.84
N SER A 83 -12.08 -13.55 -8.68
CA SER A 83 -10.73 -13.89 -8.25
C SER A 83 -9.93 -12.63 -7.86
N VAL A 84 -8.87 -12.80 -7.10
CA VAL A 84 -7.94 -11.71 -6.77
C VAL A 84 -7.43 -11.01 -8.03
N ALA A 85 -7.09 -11.77 -9.09
CA ALA A 85 -6.60 -11.22 -10.35
C ALA A 85 -7.64 -10.32 -11.04
N LEU A 86 -8.92 -10.66 -11.00
CA LEU A 86 -10.00 -9.82 -11.55
C LEU A 86 -10.19 -8.55 -10.72
N THR A 87 -10.11 -8.67 -9.39
CA THR A 87 -10.19 -7.50 -8.50
C THR A 87 -9.01 -6.54 -8.74
N VAL A 88 -7.79 -7.07 -8.90
CA VAL A 88 -6.61 -6.26 -9.23
C VAL A 88 -6.82 -5.51 -10.54
N ARG A 89 -7.28 -6.17 -11.59
CA ARG A 89 -7.57 -5.51 -12.89
C ARG A 89 -8.59 -4.38 -12.75
N ALA A 90 -9.67 -4.60 -12.00
CA ALA A 90 -10.67 -3.56 -11.76
C ALA A 90 -10.09 -2.34 -11.02
N VAL A 91 -9.19 -2.56 -10.07
CA VAL A 91 -8.47 -1.49 -9.37
C VAL A 91 -7.50 -0.79 -10.31
N GLU A 92 -6.74 -1.52 -11.12
CA GLU A 92 -5.83 -0.94 -12.13
C GLU A 92 -6.58 -0.07 -13.14
N GLU A 93 -7.76 -0.50 -13.62
CA GLU A 93 -8.61 0.28 -14.51
C GLU A 93 -9.08 1.59 -13.87
N LEU A 94 -9.49 1.56 -12.59
CA LEU A 94 -9.87 2.76 -11.84
C LEU A 94 -8.70 3.75 -11.69
N PHE A 95 -7.51 3.25 -11.47
CA PHE A 95 -6.32 4.08 -11.30
C PHE A 95 -5.51 4.32 -12.58
N ALA A 96 -5.98 3.85 -13.73
CA ALA A 96 -5.24 3.99 -14.99
C ALA A 96 -4.78 5.44 -15.29
N PRO A 97 -5.61 6.49 -15.08
CA PRO A 97 -5.14 7.87 -15.26
C PRO A 97 -4.01 8.27 -14.31
N ALA A 98 -4.10 7.87 -13.02
CA ALA A 98 -3.07 8.17 -12.02
C ALA A 98 -1.77 7.40 -12.31
N LEU A 99 -1.89 6.13 -12.71
CA LEU A 99 -0.75 5.30 -13.11
C LEU A 99 -0.05 5.86 -14.36
N ALA A 100 -0.82 6.32 -15.36
CA ALA A 100 -0.29 6.93 -16.58
C ALA A 100 0.42 8.26 -16.32
N ALA A 101 -0.06 9.05 -15.33
CA ALA A 101 0.56 10.30 -14.93
C ALA A 101 1.78 10.12 -14.02
N GLY A 102 1.99 8.93 -13.48
CA GLY A 102 3.14 8.61 -12.64
C GLY A 102 4.45 8.52 -13.42
N PRO A 103 5.60 8.44 -12.72
CA PRO A 103 6.89 8.32 -13.36
C PRO A 103 6.98 7.03 -14.20
N GLN A 104 7.43 7.18 -15.46
CA GLN A 104 7.57 6.10 -16.43
C GLN A 104 9.04 5.91 -16.78
N ALA A 105 9.64 4.82 -16.36
CA ALA A 105 11.02 4.50 -16.73
C ALA A 105 11.12 4.11 -18.22
N GLN A 106 11.93 4.82 -18.99
CA GLN A 106 12.19 4.55 -20.41
C GLN A 106 13.43 3.62 -20.59
N SER A 107 14.27 3.51 -19.57
CA SER A 107 15.48 2.68 -19.57
C SER A 107 15.58 1.81 -18.33
N ARG A 108 16.48 0.81 -18.39
CA ARG A 108 16.81 -0.01 -17.23
C ARG A 108 17.42 0.82 -16.10
N THR A 109 18.20 1.81 -16.43
CA THR A 109 18.85 2.71 -15.45
C THR A 109 17.80 3.54 -14.73
N GLU A 110 16.93 4.23 -15.47
CA GLU A 110 15.81 4.99 -14.86
C GLU A 110 14.91 4.12 -13.98
N ARG A 111 14.63 2.87 -14.42
CA ARG A 111 13.86 1.94 -13.60
C ARG A 111 14.57 1.61 -12.29
N ARG A 112 15.89 1.41 -12.32
CA ARG A 112 16.68 1.19 -11.09
C ARG A 112 16.59 2.39 -10.14
N GLU A 113 16.68 3.59 -10.67
CA GLU A 113 16.54 4.83 -9.89
C GLU A 113 15.17 4.93 -9.23
N LEU A 114 14.08 4.72 -9.98
CA LEU A 114 12.73 4.72 -9.42
C LEU A 114 12.50 3.65 -8.35
N LEU A 115 13.02 2.43 -8.56
CA LEU A 115 12.94 1.36 -7.57
C LEU A 115 13.76 1.70 -6.31
N ARG A 116 14.93 2.33 -6.50
CA ARG A 116 15.74 2.83 -5.40
C ARG A 116 15.02 3.90 -4.59
N GLU A 117 14.38 4.88 -5.24
CA GLU A 117 13.57 5.90 -4.57
C GLU A 117 12.43 5.27 -3.77
N ALA A 118 11.73 4.29 -4.34
CA ALA A 118 10.66 3.57 -3.65
C ALA A 118 11.16 2.85 -2.39
N ASN A 119 12.29 2.15 -2.47
CA ASN A 119 12.89 1.47 -1.33
C ASN A 119 13.39 2.45 -0.26
N LEU A 120 13.99 3.57 -0.65
CA LEU A 120 14.39 4.61 0.29
C LEU A 120 13.19 5.27 0.98
N ALA A 121 12.06 5.41 0.31
CA ALA A 121 10.83 5.89 0.94
C ALA A 121 10.33 4.94 2.04
N ILE A 122 10.47 3.62 1.86
CA ILE A 122 10.19 2.63 2.91
C ILE A 122 11.16 2.80 4.09
N VAL A 123 12.46 3.00 3.82
CA VAL A 123 13.47 3.27 4.85
C VAL A 123 13.06 4.48 5.70
N GLU A 124 12.73 5.59 5.07
CA GLU A 124 12.34 6.81 5.76
C GLU A 124 11.00 6.64 6.52
N GLN A 125 10.06 5.89 5.99
CA GLN A 125 8.82 5.57 6.69
C GLN A 125 9.08 4.78 7.98
N VAL A 126 9.98 3.79 7.95
CA VAL A 126 10.36 3.01 9.15
C VAL A 126 11.05 3.90 10.18
N ARG A 127 12.01 4.72 9.75
CA ARG A 127 12.70 5.68 10.63
C ARG A 127 11.72 6.67 11.27
N GLY A 128 10.80 7.22 10.46
CA GLY A 128 9.74 8.11 10.93
C GLY A 128 8.80 7.46 11.94
N TYR A 129 8.52 6.16 11.80
CA TYR A 129 7.75 5.41 12.79
C TYR A 129 8.50 5.32 14.12
N PHE A 130 9.77 4.93 14.11
CA PHE A 130 10.58 4.76 15.33
C PHE A 130 11.01 6.10 15.97
N ALA A 131 10.94 7.19 15.25
CA ALA A 131 11.15 8.52 15.83
C ALA A 131 10.02 8.98 16.78
N ARG A 132 8.94 8.22 16.88
CA ARG A 132 7.78 8.56 17.72
C ARG A 132 8.04 8.18 19.19
N PRO A 133 7.57 8.99 20.18
CA PRO A 133 7.87 8.78 21.58
C PRO A 133 7.43 7.43 22.17
N TRP A 134 6.47 6.79 21.53
CA TRP A 134 5.92 5.50 21.98
C TRP A 134 6.45 4.31 21.20
N ALA A 135 7.24 4.51 20.15
CA ALA A 135 7.86 3.43 19.41
C ALA A 135 9.13 2.95 20.13
N ASN A 136 9.33 1.63 20.16
CA ASN A 136 10.50 1.01 20.78
C ASN A 136 11.20 0.14 19.75
N GLY A 137 12.53 0.08 19.82
CA GLY A 137 13.37 -0.73 18.95
C GLY A 137 14.34 0.11 18.13
N ASP A 138 15.14 -0.58 17.31
CA ASP A 138 16.09 0.05 16.41
C ASP A 138 15.53 0.00 14.98
N PRO A 139 15.27 1.16 14.36
CA PRO A 139 14.82 1.19 12.96
C PRO A 139 15.82 0.52 12.02
N GLU A 140 17.13 0.65 12.26
CA GLU A 140 18.17 0.15 11.37
C GLU A 140 18.26 -1.39 11.35
N GLU A 141 17.94 -2.05 12.46
CA GLU A 141 17.87 -3.50 12.57
C GLU A 141 16.54 -4.09 12.07
N THR A 142 15.56 -3.24 11.79
CA THR A 142 14.23 -3.67 11.35
C THR A 142 14.31 -4.28 9.96
N VAL A 143 13.89 -5.54 9.82
CA VAL A 143 13.79 -6.23 8.53
C VAL A 143 12.47 -5.85 7.86
N ARG A 144 12.54 -5.53 6.57
CA ARG A 144 11.40 -5.25 5.69
C ARG A 144 11.58 -5.95 4.35
N VAL A 145 10.47 -6.05 3.64
CA VAL A 145 10.46 -6.50 2.26
C VAL A 145 10.63 -5.28 1.35
N PHE A 146 11.62 -5.35 0.47
CA PHE A 146 11.94 -4.33 -0.51
C PHE A 146 11.81 -4.92 -1.90
N VAL A 147 11.63 -4.09 -2.92
CA VAL A 147 11.63 -4.54 -4.31
C VAL A 147 13.06 -4.68 -4.83
N CYS A 148 13.33 -5.66 -5.69
CA CYS A 148 14.65 -5.84 -6.29
C CYS A 148 14.98 -4.69 -7.25
N GLU A 149 16.08 -3.99 -7.00
CA GLU A 149 16.55 -2.83 -7.77
C GLU A 149 17.36 -3.20 -9.03
N CYS A 150 17.23 -4.41 -9.57
CA CYS A 150 17.99 -4.81 -10.76
C CYS A 150 17.59 -4.06 -12.04
N GLY A 151 16.41 -3.43 -12.05
CA GLY A 151 15.88 -2.66 -13.16
C GLY A 151 15.33 -3.51 -14.32
N ASP A 152 15.35 -4.83 -14.23
CA ASP A 152 14.71 -5.70 -15.22
C ASP A 152 13.18 -5.57 -15.13
N ARG A 153 12.52 -5.39 -16.28
CA ARG A 153 11.06 -5.21 -16.34
C ARG A 153 10.27 -6.47 -15.94
N SER A 154 10.87 -7.62 -16.13
CA SER A 154 10.28 -8.91 -15.76
C SER A 154 10.54 -9.31 -14.31
N CYS A 155 11.44 -8.60 -13.61
CA CYS A 155 11.76 -8.89 -12.22
C CYS A 155 10.64 -8.40 -11.29
N VAL A 156 10.09 -9.35 -10.54
CA VAL A 156 9.09 -9.14 -9.46
C VAL A 156 9.61 -9.70 -8.13
N ALA A 157 10.93 -9.84 -7.98
CA ALA A 157 11.52 -10.44 -6.80
C ALA A 157 11.47 -9.49 -5.59
N ASP A 158 11.05 -10.03 -4.47
CA ASP A 158 11.14 -9.40 -3.16
C ASP A 158 12.51 -9.67 -2.51
N VAL A 159 12.99 -8.71 -1.73
CA VAL A 159 14.26 -8.76 -1.00
C VAL A 159 14.01 -8.47 0.47
N GLU A 160 14.12 -9.48 1.32
CA GLU A 160 14.13 -9.26 2.77
C GLU A 160 15.51 -8.72 3.18
N ALA A 161 15.53 -7.54 3.77
CA ALA A 161 16.76 -6.90 4.24
C ALA A 161 16.48 -5.98 5.44
N THR A 162 17.52 -5.64 6.18
CA THR A 162 17.45 -4.61 7.22
C THR A 162 17.38 -3.22 6.58
N VAL A 163 16.78 -2.28 7.28
CA VAL A 163 16.73 -0.86 6.88
C VAL A 163 18.15 -0.32 6.66
N ALA A 164 19.10 -0.63 7.56
CA ALA A 164 20.49 -0.23 7.41
C ALA A 164 21.13 -0.75 6.11
N ALA A 165 20.90 -2.01 5.76
CA ALA A 165 21.47 -2.61 4.56
C ALA A 165 20.95 -1.92 3.29
N VAL A 166 19.66 -1.63 3.23
CA VAL A 166 19.05 -0.95 2.09
C VAL A 166 19.44 0.53 2.07
N ALA A 167 19.56 1.21 3.20
CA ALA A 167 20.07 2.58 3.24
C ALA A 167 21.49 2.70 2.67
N ALA A 168 22.35 1.71 2.97
CA ALA A 168 23.75 1.69 2.54
C ALA A 168 23.97 1.27 1.07
N GLY A 169 23.06 0.52 0.46
CA GLY A 169 23.22 0.00 -0.89
C GLY A 169 21.94 -0.51 -1.53
N PRO A 170 21.99 -0.94 -2.80
CA PRO A 170 20.82 -1.41 -3.52
C PRO A 170 20.30 -2.74 -2.98
N ALA A 171 18.98 -2.87 -2.89
CA ALA A 171 18.32 -4.13 -2.62
C ALA A 171 18.33 -5.01 -3.88
N LEU A 172 19.14 -6.06 -3.89
CA LEU A 172 19.23 -6.99 -5.01
C LEU A 172 18.90 -8.40 -4.57
N ALA A 173 18.02 -9.07 -5.31
CA ALA A 173 17.76 -10.49 -5.12
C ALA A 173 19.04 -11.31 -5.38
N PRO A 174 19.22 -12.48 -4.73
CA PRO A 174 20.44 -13.28 -4.88
C PRO A 174 20.83 -13.59 -6.33
N ALA A 175 19.87 -13.81 -7.20
CA ALA A 175 20.10 -14.05 -8.64
C ALA A 175 20.54 -12.79 -9.43
N HIS A 176 20.53 -11.61 -8.81
CA HIS A 176 20.83 -10.32 -9.47
C HIS A 176 22.00 -9.57 -8.81
N ARG A 177 22.69 -10.24 -7.88
CA ARG A 177 23.90 -9.74 -7.21
C ARG A 177 25.15 -9.88 -8.06
#